data_43f8f2a1abc5bc6bb6f604fdf4a99b79
#
_entry.id   43f8f2a1abc5bc6bb6f604fdf4a99b79
#
_cell.length_a   1.000
_cell.length_b   1.000
_cell.length_c   1.000
_cell.angle_alpha   90.00
_cell.angle_beta   90.00
_cell.angle_gamma   90.00
#
_symmetry.space_group_name_H-M   'P 1'
#
loop_
_entity.id
_entity.type
_entity.pdbx_description
1 polymer ?
#
loop_
_entity_poly.entity_id
_entity_poly.type
_entity_poly.pdbx_seq_one_letter_code
_entity_poly.pdbx_strand_id
1 'polypeptide(L)'
;PSNHARLDEIREQHVALTEPQTGSTVSADMPVVTWLNYGVHGAEASGMDASLPFIYYLAAAQSPELDRILDESVVLVTAIFNPDGHNQRIAWLDAYGGQRTNGDPAHMEHGFSWQFARTNHYWFDLNRQWLLLTQPEPRAWMKKWHEWRPNLTVDYHEMSGGQTYYFHPGVATRTNPLAPDEA
;
A
#
# COMPACT_ATOMS: atom_id res chain seq x y z
N PRO A 1 20.54 -1.14 9.74
CA PRO A 1 20.09 -2.53 9.90
C PRO A 1 21.10 -3.50 9.29
N SER A 2 21.33 -4.64 9.96
CA SER A 2 22.28 -5.66 9.53
C SER A 2 21.90 -6.32 8.21
N ASN A 3 20.62 -6.42 7.92
CA ASN A 3 20.09 -7.04 6.70
C ASN A 3 20.23 -6.17 5.45
N HIS A 4 20.55 -4.87 5.58
CA HIS A 4 20.70 -3.97 4.43
C HIS A 4 21.76 -4.43 3.43
N ALA A 5 22.86 -4.96 3.91
CA ALA A 5 23.93 -5.50 3.07
C ALA A 5 23.58 -6.86 2.40
N ARG A 6 22.48 -7.49 2.81
CA ARG A 6 22.06 -8.83 2.38
C ARG A 6 20.72 -8.84 1.64
N LEU A 7 20.21 -7.70 1.19
CA LEU A 7 18.89 -7.61 0.58
C LEU A 7 18.68 -8.55 -0.61
N ASP A 8 19.69 -8.70 -1.47
CA ASP A 8 19.60 -9.61 -2.61
C ASP A 8 19.55 -11.07 -2.16
N GLU A 9 20.36 -11.46 -1.18
CA GLU A 9 20.35 -12.81 -0.59
C GLU A 9 18.98 -13.11 0.04
N ILE A 10 18.45 -12.19 0.84
CA ILE A 10 17.14 -12.31 1.48
C ILE A 10 16.05 -12.49 0.43
N ARG A 11 16.07 -11.68 -0.62
CA ARG A 11 15.10 -11.79 -1.72
C ARG A 11 15.17 -13.15 -2.41
N GLU A 12 16.37 -13.63 -2.74
CA GLU A 12 16.58 -14.95 -3.37
C GLU A 12 16.06 -16.08 -2.49
N GLN A 13 16.32 -16.02 -1.19
CA GLN A 13 15.82 -16.99 -0.21
C GLN A 13 14.28 -16.99 -0.16
N HIS A 14 13.65 -15.82 -0.13
CA HIS A 14 12.18 -15.70 -0.15
C HIS A 14 11.56 -16.28 -1.42
N VAL A 15 12.14 -15.99 -2.58
CA VAL A 15 11.68 -16.56 -3.85
C VAL A 15 11.83 -18.09 -3.83
N ALA A 16 12.97 -18.60 -3.36
CA ALA A 16 13.23 -20.04 -3.31
C ALA A 16 12.23 -20.80 -2.42
N LEU A 17 11.75 -20.19 -1.33
CA LEU A 17 10.72 -20.80 -0.46
C LEU A 17 9.36 -21.00 -1.17
N THR A 18 9.08 -20.20 -2.19
CA THR A 18 7.82 -20.29 -2.94
C THR A 18 7.89 -21.27 -4.11
N GLU A 19 9.07 -21.85 -4.38
CA GLU A 19 9.32 -22.82 -5.44
C GLU A 19 9.41 -24.23 -4.85
N PRO A 20 8.34 -25.06 -4.92
CA PRO A 20 8.27 -26.36 -4.24
C PRO A 20 9.42 -27.32 -4.58
N GLN A 21 9.99 -27.18 -5.78
CA GLN A 21 11.06 -28.03 -6.28
C GLN A 21 12.45 -27.70 -5.69
N THR A 22 12.62 -26.57 -5.04
CA THR A 22 13.92 -26.17 -4.49
C THR A 22 14.30 -26.90 -3.21
N GLY A 23 13.30 -27.46 -2.51
CA GLY A 23 13.51 -28.06 -1.19
C GLY A 23 13.96 -27.06 -0.12
N SER A 24 13.82 -25.76 -0.40
CA SER A 24 14.21 -24.70 0.53
C SER A 24 13.36 -24.74 1.80
N THR A 25 14.00 -24.47 2.93
CA THR A 25 13.36 -24.42 4.24
C THR A 25 13.53 -23.04 4.86
N VAL A 26 12.57 -22.63 5.67
CA VAL A 26 12.65 -21.37 6.42
C VAL A 26 13.77 -21.47 7.43
N SER A 27 14.69 -20.50 7.40
CA SER A 27 15.66 -20.29 8.48
C SER A 27 15.04 -19.46 9.59
N ALA A 28 15.43 -19.76 10.85
CA ALA A 28 14.98 -18.96 11.99
C ALA A 28 15.44 -17.49 11.92
N ASP A 29 16.52 -17.23 11.19
CA ASP A 29 17.12 -15.90 11.04
C ASP A 29 16.66 -15.17 9.77
N MET A 30 15.65 -15.70 9.06
CA MET A 30 15.16 -15.11 7.83
C MET A 30 14.25 -13.90 8.17
N PRO A 31 14.61 -12.69 7.68
CA PRO A 31 13.77 -11.52 7.92
C PRO A 31 12.41 -11.65 7.26
N VAL A 32 11.38 -11.11 7.92
CA VAL A 32 10.04 -10.98 7.35
C VAL A 32 10.03 -9.87 6.31
N VAL A 33 9.51 -10.13 5.13
CA VAL A 33 9.33 -9.11 4.10
C VAL A 33 7.89 -8.59 4.15
N THR A 34 7.75 -7.29 4.42
CA THR A 34 6.47 -6.60 4.50
C THR A 34 6.39 -5.54 3.42
N TRP A 35 5.27 -5.45 2.72
CA TRP A 35 5.02 -4.39 1.75
C TRP A 35 3.86 -3.51 2.18
N LEU A 36 4.13 -2.22 2.33
CA LEU A 36 3.15 -1.19 2.67
C LEU A 36 2.82 -0.40 1.40
N ASN A 37 1.58 -0.49 0.94
CA ASN A 37 1.11 0.10 -0.30
C ASN A 37 0.11 1.21 -0.02
N TYR A 38 0.44 2.44 -0.42
CA TYR A 38 -0.37 3.63 -0.18
C TYR A 38 -0.84 4.24 -1.50
N GLY A 39 -2.02 4.85 -1.47
CA GLY A 39 -2.47 5.75 -2.51
C GLY A 39 -2.88 5.09 -3.82
N VAL A 40 -3.51 3.93 -3.78
CA VAL A 40 -4.17 3.32 -4.95
C VAL A 40 -5.28 4.24 -5.47
N HIS A 41 -5.97 4.94 -4.56
CA HIS A 41 -6.88 6.03 -4.89
C HIS A 41 -6.32 7.34 -4.37
N GLY A 42 -6.07 8.29 -5.27
CA GLY A 42 -5.46 9.57 -4.92
C GLY A 42 -6.29 10.48 -4.03
N ALA A 43 -7.62 10.25 -3.96
CA ALA A 43 -8.50 10.96 -3.05
C ALA A 43 -8.35 10.53 -1.58
N GLU A 44 -7.84 9.34 -1.34
CA GLU A 44 -7.64 8.73 -0.03
C GLU A 44 -6.26 9.14 0.52
N ALA A 45 -6.12 10.44 0.84
CA ALA A 45 -4.83 11.11 0.98
C ALA A 45 -4.09 10.83 2.28
N SER A 46 -4.79 10.46 3.38
CA SER A 46 -4.17 10.34 4.71
C SER A 46 -3.03 9.33 4.75
N GLY A 47 -3.17 8.20 4.04
CA GLY A 47 -2.11 7.20 3.94
C GLY A 47 -0.87 7.71 3.20
N MET A 48 -1.07 8.44 2.10
CA MET A 48 0.03 9.04 1.34
C MET A 48 0.75 10.10 2.15
N ASP A 49 0.01 10.99 2.82
CA ASP A 49 0.58 12.02 3.68
C ASP A 49 1.35 11.41 4.85
N ALA A 50 0.85 10.33 5.43
CA ALA A 50 1.51 9.61 6.51
C ALA A 50 2.74 8.81 6.04
N SER A 51 2.81 8.40 4.78
CA SER A 51 3.89 7.57 4.27
C SER A 51 5.26 8.25 4.32
N LEU A 52 5.31 9.54 4.01
CA LEU A 52 6.58 10.30 4.00
C LEU A 52 7.21 10.43 5.40
N PRO A 53 6.49 10.93 6.45
CA PRO A 53 7.05 10.95 7.80
C PRO A 53 7.32 9.54 8.34
N PHE A 54 6.57 8.53 7.92
CA PHE A 54 6.84 7.15 8.30
C PHE A 54 8.13 6.62 7.69
N ILE A 55 8.37 6.85 6.39
CA ILE A 55 9.64 6.50 5.73
C ILE A 55 10.80 7.24 6.40
N TYR A 56 10.62 8.53 6.69
CA TYR A 56 11.62 9.33 7.41
C TYR A 56 11.91 8.74 8.80
N TYR A 57 10.85 8.35 9.53
CA TYR A 57 11.01 7.72 10.84
C TYR A 57 11.83 6.42 10.74
N LEU A 58 11.49 5.52 9.79
CA LEU A 58 12.25 4.29 9.59
C LEU A 58 13.72 4.52 9.22
N ALA A 59 14.00 5.60 8.48
CA ALA A 59 15.35 5.89 8.00
C ALA A 59 16.21 6.67 9.02
N ALA A 60 15.61 7.48 9.89
CA ALA A 60 16.34 8.45 10.69
C ALA A 60 16.18 8.29 12.21
N ALA A 61 15.13 7.63 12.69
CA ALA A 61 14.97 7.43 14.12
C ALA A 61 15.99 6.42 14.66
N GLN A 62 16.42 6.67 15.89
CA GLN A 62 17.39 5.82 16.58
C GLN A 62 16.76 5.30 17.87
N SER A 63 16.45 4.01 17.88
CA SER A 63 15.99 3.31 19.06
C SER A 63 16.33 1.83 18.98
N PRO A 64 16.63 1.16 20.08
CA PRO A 64 16.91 -0.29 20.08
C PRO A 64 15.74 -1.11 19.54
N GLU A 65 14.50 -0.67 19.76
CA GLU A 65 13.32 -1.34 19.24
C GLU A 65 13.21 -1.25 17.73
N LEU A 66 13.44 -0.05 17.17
CA LEU A 66 13.42 0.14 15.72
C LEU A 66 14.56 -0.61 15.04
N ASP A 67 15.76 -0.58 15.63
CA ASP A 67 16.91 -1.34 15.12
C ASP A 67 16.59 -2.83 15.04
N ARG A 68 15.98 -3.39 16.11
CA ARG A 68 15.53 -4.79 16.12
C ARG A 68 14.50 -5.07 15.02
N ILE A 69 13.48 -4.21 14.89
CA ILE A 69 12.44 -4.37 13.86
C ILE A 69 13.09 -4.37 12.46
N LEU A 70 14.00 -3.46 12.20
CA LEU A 70 14.65 -3.34 10.90
C LEU A 70 15.69 -4.46 10.64
N ASP A 71 16.24 -5.06 11.68
CA ASP A 71 17.12 -6.23 11.57
C ASP A 71 16.33 -7.53 11.33
N GLU A 72 15.12 -7.63 11.86
CA GLU A 72 14.24 -8.78 11.72
C GLU A 72 13.29 -8.68 10.50
N SER A 73 13.26 -7.53 9.81
CA SER A 73 12.36 -7.32 8.67
C SER A 73 12.99 -6.54 7.51
N VAL A 74 12.40 -6.73 6.33
CA VAL A 74 12.57 -5.86 5.17
C VAL A 74 11.25 -5.16 4.90
N VAL A 75 11.25 -3.84 4.97
CA VAL A 75 10.04 -3.03 4.74
C VAL A 75 10.10 -2.40 3.36
N LEU A 76 9.22 -2.84 2.47
CA LEU A 76 9.00 -2.26 1.15
C LEU A 76 7.86 -1.26 1.22
N VAL A 77 8.02 -0.09 0.61
CA VAL A 77 7.01 0.97 0.66
C VAL A 77 6.72 1.49 -0.75
N THR A 78 5.43 1.48 -1.11
CA THR A 78 4.91 2.27 -2.22
C THR A 78 4.21 3.49 -1.61
N ALA A 79 4.85 4.64 -1.63
CA ALA A 79 4.32 5.84 -1.00
C ALA A 79 3.10 6.40 -1.75
N ILE A 80 3.11 6.35 -3.09
CA ILE A 80 2.03 6.83 -3.96
C ILE A 80 1.90 5.86 -5.14
N PHE A 81 0.89 5.00 -5.07
CA PHE A 81 0.64 4.04 -6.15
C PHE A 81 0.03 4.69 -7.39
N ASN A 82 -0.86 5.66 -7.18
CA ASN A 82 -1.57 6.41 -8.22
C ASN A 82 -1.16 7.89 -8.21
N PRO A 83 -0.05 8.27 -8.85
CA PRO A 83 0.40 9.66 -8.88
C PRO A 83 -0.56 10.59 -9.63
N ASP A 84 -1.28 10.08 -10.64
CA ASP A 84 -2.26 10.87 -11.38
C ASP A 84 -3.43 11.26 -10.46
N GLY A 85 -3.99 10.31 -9.74
CA GLY A 85 -5.07 10.57 -8.78
C GLY A 85 -4.63 11.50 -7.66
N HIS A 86 -3.40 11.35 -7.17
CA HIS A 86 -2.84 12.25 -6.15
C HIS A 86 -2.73 13.68 -6.68
N ASN A 87 -2.20 13.88 -7.88
CA ASN A 87 -2.11 15.20 -8.51
C ASN A 87 -3.49 15.83 -8.73
N GLN A 88 -4.50 15.03 -9.09
CA GLN A 88 -5.87 15.53 -9.24
C GLN A 88 -6.45 16.00 -7.90
N ARG A 89 -6.14 15.28 -6.80
CA ARG A 89 -6.53 15.72 -5.46
C ARG A 89 -5.88 17.04 -5.09
N ILE A 90 -4.60 17.21 -5.35
CA ILE A 90 -3.88 18.47 -5.09
C ILE A 90 -4.48 19.61 -5.91
N ALA A 91 -4.66 19.40 -7.21
CA ALA A 91 -5.24 20.42 -8.10
C ALA A 91 -6.66 20.85 -7.66
N TRP A 92 -7.46 19.91 -7.14
CA TRP A 92 -8.77 20.24 -6.60
C TRP A 92 -8.68 21.13 -5.37
N LEU A 93 -7.78 20.78 -4.43
CA LEU A 93 -7.55 21.57 -3.23
C LEU A 93 -7.00 22.97 -3.56
N ASP A 94 -6.09 23.07 -4.52
CA ASP A 94 -5.57 24.36 -4.97
C ASP A 94 -6.66 25.23 -5.59
N ALA A 95 -7.62 24.62 -6.30
CA ALA A 95 -8.71 25.36 -6.95
C ALA A 95 -9.81 25.81 -6.00
N TYR A 96 -10.12 25.01 -4.98
CA TYR A 96 -11.30 25.19 -4.13
C TYR A 96 -11.00 25.33 -2.64
N GLY A 97 -9.81 24.97 -2.19
CA GLY A 97 -9.38 25.17 -0.83
C GLY A 97 -9.05 26.64 -0.54
N GLY A 98 -9.37 27.10 0.66
CA GLY A 98 -9.03 28.43 1.13
C GLY A 98 -7.77 28.40 2.02
N GLN A 99 -7.32 29.60 2.46
CA GLN A 99 -6.26 29.71 3.46
C GLN A 99 -6.61 29.08 4.82
N ARG A 100 -7.91 28.88 5.05
CA ARG A 100 -8.46 28.18 6.23
C ARG A 100 -9.48 27.17 5.75
N THR A 101 -9.46 26.01 6.35
CA THR A 101 -10.46 24.97 6.13
C THR A 101 -11.86 25.51 6.38
N ASN A 102 -12.76 25.33 5.44
CA ASN A 102 -14.16 25.68 5.58
C ASN A 102 -14.90 24.55 6.30
N GLY A 103 -15.59 24.86 7.40
CA GLY A 103 -16.37 23.89 8.17
C GLY A 103 -17.72 23.49 7.54
N ASP A 104 -18.13 24.12 6.44
CA ASP A 104 -19.37 23.77 5.74
C ASP A 104 -19.14 22.49 4.90
N PRO A 105 -19.80 21.36 5.23
CA PRO A 105 -19.62 20.10 4.50
C PRO A 105 -20.09 20.17 3.03
N ALA A 106 -20.87 21.19 2.67
CA ALA A 106 -21.30 21.44 1.28
C ALA A 106 -20.28 22.27 0.48
N HIS A 107 -19.23 22.79 1.14
CA HIS A 107 -18.20 23.56 0.44
C HIS A 107 -17.40 22.69 -0.54
N MET A 108 -17.04 23.29 -1.67
CA MET A 108 -16.36 22.57 -2.76
C MET A 108 -15.03 21.94 -2.35
N GLU A 109 -14.35 22.43 -1.32
CA GLU A 109 -13.08 21.81 -0.84
C GLU A 109 -13.30 20.40 -0.29
N HIS A 110 -14.50 20.10 0.26
CA HIS A 110 -14.86 18.78 0.77
C HIS A 110 -15.43 17.85 -0.29
N GLY A 111 -15.94 18.42 -1.39
CA GLY A 111 -16.33 17.69 -2.57
C GLY A 111 -15.15 17.47 -3.49
N PHE A 112 -15.17 16.41 -4.24
CA PHE A 112 -14.27 16.26 -5.38
C PHE A 112 -14.94 15.36 -6.42
N SER A 113 -14.62 15.59 -7.65
CA SER A 113 -15.00 14.64 -8.68
C SER A 113 -14.19 13.38 -8.47
N TRP A 114 -14.76 12.40 -7.77
CA TRP A 114 -14.10 11.17 -7.37
C TRP A 114 -13.43 10.45 -8.54
N GLN A 115 -13.98 10.59 -9.74
CA GLN A 115 -13.40 10.01 -10.96
C GLN A 115 -11.98 10.50 -11.20
N PHE A 116 -11.71 11.77 -10.96
CA PHE A 116 -10.41 12.38 -11.25
C PHE A 116 -9.32 11.98 -10.25
N ALA A 117 -9.70 11.79 -9.00
CA ALA A 117 -8.74 11.44 -7.96
C ALA A 117 -8.68 9.92 -7.69
N ARG A 118 -9.75 9.17 -8.02
CA ARG A 118 -9.82 7.73 -7.84
C ARG A 118 -9.05 6.97 -8.91
N THR A 119 -9.17 7.41 -10.18
CA THR A 119 -8.60 6.72 -11.34
C THR A 119 -7.23 7.30 -11.72
N ASN A 120 -6.47 6.59 -12.58
CA ASN A 120 -5.36 7.21 -13.30
C ASN A 120 -5.89 8.12 -14.40
N HIS A 121 -5.01 8.80 -15.16
CA HIS A 121 -5.44 9.73 -16.20
C HIS A 121 -6.09 9.06 -17.42
N TYR A 122 -6.02 7.75 -17.53
CA TYR A 122 -6.77 6.96 -18.52
C TYR A 122 -8.13 6.51 -18.02
N TRP A 123 -8.59 6.97 -16.85
CA TRP A 123 -9.87 6.66 -16.23
C TRP A 123 -10.01 5.22 -15.74
N PHE A 124 -8.92 4.53 -15.50
CA PHE A 124 -8.95 3.21 -14.89
C PHE A 124 -8.86 3.29 -13.38
N ASP A 125 -9.79 2.64 -12.69
CA ASP A 125 -9.69 2.38 -11.27
C ASP A 125 -8.58 1.34 -11.05
N LEU A 126 -7.46 1.77 -10.47
CA LEU A 126 -6.30 0.91 -10.28
C LEU A 126 -6.57 -0.22 -9.27
N ASN A 127 -7.54 -0.03 -8.36
CA ASN A 127 -7.98 -1.10 -7.46
C ASN A 127 -8.91 -2.14 -8.14
N ARG A 128 -9.06 -2.09 -9.46
CA ARG A 128 -9.69 -3.13 -10.30
C ARG A 128 -8.71 -3.76 -11.27
N GLN A 129 -7.41 -3.47 -11.07
CA GLN A 129 -6.37 -3.86 -12.02
C GLN A 129 -5.43 -4.97 -11.49
N TRP A 130 -5.62 -5.46 -10.29
CA TRP A 130 -4.75 -6.49 -9.67
C TRP A 130 -4.70 -7.80 -10.44
N LEU A 131 -5.77 -8.18 -11.13
CA LEU A 131 -5.83 -9.36 -11.99
C LEU A 131 -5.58 -9.03 -13.47
N LEU A 132 -6.20 -7.96 -13.96
CA LEU A 132 -6.20 -7.63 -15.40
C LEU A 132 -4.87 -7.04 -15.85
N LEU A 133 -4.20 -6.28 -15.00
CA LEU A 133 -2.89 -5.67 -15.23
C LEU A 133 -2.78 -4.89 -16.55
N THR A 134 -3.86 -4.18 -16.94
CA THR A 134 -3.89 -3.44 -18.21
C THR A 134 -3.14 -2.12 -18.13
N GLN A 135 -2.96 -1.57 -16.92
CA GLN A 135 -2.30 -0.30 -16.67
C GLN A 135 -0.84 -0.47 -16.27
N PRO A 136 0.03 0.52 -16.52
CA PRO A 136 1.46 0.41 -16.21
C PRO A 136 1.76 0.33 -14.71
N GLU A 137 1.01 1.05 -13.86
CA GLU A 137 1.23 1.11 -12.42
C GLU A 137 1.08 -0.27 -11.77
N PRO A 138 -0.06 -0.97 -11.92
CA PRO A 138 -0.21 -2.31 -11.34
C PRO A 138 0.74 -3.33 -11.97
N ARG A 139 1.12 -3.19 -13.25
CA ARG A 139 2.14 -4.07 -13.85
C ARG A 139 3.50 -3.90 -13.22
N ALA A 140 3.92 -2.64 -13.01
CA ALA A 140 5.21 -2.34 -12.38
C ALA A 140 5.24 -2.83 -10.93
N TRP A 141 4.16 -2.60 -10.19
CA TRP A 141 4.02 -3.04 -8.81
C TRP A 141 4.02 -4.57 -8.71
N MET A 142 3.21 -5.25 -9.51
CA MET A 142 3.11 -6.70 -9.50
C MET A 142 4.43 -7.38 -9.89
N LYS A 143 5.18 -6.79 -10.85
CA LYS A 143 6.52 -7.26 -11.17
C LYS A 143 7.43 -7.23 -9.94
N LYS A 144 7.43 -6.14 -9.20
CA LYS A 144 8.22 -6.01 -7.97
C LYS A 144 7.72 -6.92 -6.86
N TRP A 145 6.39 -7.10 -6.75
CA TRP A 145 5.81 -8.03 -5.80
C TRP A 145 6.27 -9.47 -6.05
N HIS A 146 6.32 -9.91 -7.29
CA HIS A 146 6.83 -11.23 -7.65
C HIS A 146 8.35 -11.37 -7.46
N GLU A 147 9.11 -10.27 -7.57
CA GLU A 147 10.54 -10.27 -7.29
C GLU A 147 10.83 -10.47 -5.79
N TRP A 148 9.95 -9.99 -4.90
CA TRP A 148 10.15 -10.04 -3.46
C TRP A 148 9.29 -11.08 -2.75
N ARG A 149 8.10 -11.37 -3.26
CA ARG A 149 7.11 -12.29 -2.67
C ARG A 149 6.93 -12.07 -1.17
N PRO A 150 6.47 -10.88 -0.75
CA PRO A 150 6.41 -10.49 0.65
C PRO A 150 5.51 -11.43 1.46
N ASN A 151 5.84 -11.63 2.75
CA ASN A 151 5.04 -12.39 3.68
C ASN A 151 3.73 -11.67 4.03
N LEU A 152 3.78 -10.32 4.06
CA LEU A 152 2.64 -9.47 4.36
C LEU A 152 2.59 -8.32 3.37
N THR A 153 1.42 -8.09 2.79
CA THR A 153 1.12 -6.89 2.01
C THR A 153 -0.05 -6.17 2.67
N VAL A 154 0.15 -4.89 2.98
CA VAL A 154 -0.89 -4.02 3.52
C VAL A 154 -1.25 -2.97 2.49
N ASP A 155 -2.50 -2.93 2.07
CA ASP A 155 -3.03 -1.97 1.12
C ASP A 155 -3.91 -0.95 1.86
N TYR A 156 -3.43 0.30 1.93
CA TYR A 156 -4.06 1.36 2.71
C TYR A 156 -5.12 2.08 1.90
N HIS A 157 -6.34 2.02 2.41
CA HIS A 157 -7.51 2.69 1.83
C HIS A 157 -8.25 3.51 2.87
N GLU A 158 -9.07 4.46 2.39
CA GLU A 158 -10.00 5.20 3.22
C GLU A 158 -11.44 4.97 2.77
N MET A 159 -12.36 5.03 3.72
CA MET A 159 -13.79 5.05 3.46
C MET A 159 -14.31 6.49 3.52
N SER A 160 -15.43 6.76 2.83
CA SER A 160 -16.07 8.07 2.94
C SER A 160 -16.52 8.35 4.39
N GLY A 161 -16.45 9.61 4.82
CA GLY A 161 -16.75 10.03 6.19
C GLY A 161 -18.16 9.71 6.69
N GLY A 162 -19.11 9.41 5.78
CA GLY A 162 -20.47 8.96 6.13
C GLY A 162 -20.62 7.45 6.34
N GLN A 163 -19.56 6.68 6.12
CA GLN A 163 -19.59 5.23 6.31
C GLN A 163 -18.96 4.87 7.65
N THR A 164 -19.58 3.93 8.35
CA THR A 164 -19.26 3.70 9.75
C THR A 164 -18.15 2.69 9.94
N TYR A 165 -18.19 1.53 9.26
CA TYR A 165 -17.21 0.47 9.56
C TYR A 165 -17.15 -0.60 8.47
N TYR A 166 -15.97 -1.15 8.30
CA TYR A 166 -15.73 -2.30 7.45
C TYR A 166 -14.91 -3.35 8.19
N PHE A 167 -15.37 -4.59 8.17
CA PHE A 167 -14.68 -5.72 8.76
C PHE A 167 -14.39 -6.80 7.73
N HIS A 168 -13.22 -7.38 7.81
CA HIS A 168 -12.95 -8.66 7.20
C HIS A 168 -13.38 -9.82 8.15
N PRO A 169 -13.86 -10.91 7.59
CA PRO A 169 -14.03 -11.23 6.16
C PRO A 169 -15.27 -10.60 5.49
N GLY A 170 -15.96 -9.71 6.15
CA GLY A 170 -17.22 -9.11 5.67
C GLY A 170 -18.44 -9.97 6.00
N VAL A 171 -19.51 -9.84 5.22
CA VAL A 171 -20.71 -10.66 5.41
C VAL A 171 -20.51 -12.07 4.87
N ALA A 172 -20.88 -13.09 5.64
CA ALA A 172 -20.67 -14.50 5.32
C ALA A 172 -21.18 -14.90 3.92
N THR A 173 -22.29 -14.31 3.47
CA THR A 173 -22.85 -14.58 2.14
C THR A 173 -22.01 -14.06 0.96
N ARG A 174 -20.99 -13.25 1.25
CA ARG A 174 -20.07 -12.68 0.24
C ARG A 174 -18.64 -13.16 0.39
N THR A 175 -18.40 -14.02 1.37
CA THR A 175 -17.08 -14.64 1.55
C THR A 175 -16.86 -15.69 0.47
N ASN A 176 -15.63 -15.73 -0.08
CA ASN A 176 -15.28 -16.75 -1.06
C ASN A 176 -15.35 -18.15 -0.41
N PRO A 177 -16.20 -19.06 -0.90
CA PRO A 177 -16.36 -20.39 -0.31
C PRO A 177 -15.09 -21.26 -0.41
N LEU A 178 -14.11 -20.84 -1.20
CA LEU A 178 -12.81 -21.52 -1.33
C LEU A 178 -11.76 -20.95 -0.38
N ALA A 179 -12.07 -19.87 0.36
CA ALA A 179 -11.19 -19.38 1.40
C ALA A 179 -11.24 -20.35 2.59
N PRO A 180 -10.09 -20.74 3.15
CA PRO A 180 -10.08 -21.57 4.36
C PRO A 180 -10.68 -20.81 5.55
N ASP A 181 -11.37 -21.52 6.45
CA ASP A 181 -12.02 -20.93 7.62
C ASP A 181 -11.03 -20.24 8.58
N GLU A 182 -9.74 -20.51 8.42
CA GLU A 182 -8.64 -20.00 9.24
C GLU A 182 -7.93 -18.77 8.63
N ALA A 183 -8.44 -18.26 7.50
CA ALA A 183 -7.83 -17.14 6.77
C ALA A 183 -8.30 -15.78 7.27
#